data_5b1f87ed4b1c68b85cd22b067c7f2d8d
#
_entry.id   5b1f87ed4b1c68b85cd22b067c7f2d8d
#
_cell.length_a   1.000
_cell.length_b   1.000
_cell.length_c   1.000
_cell.angle_alpha   90.00
_cell.angle_beta   90.00
_cell.angle_gamma   90.00
#
_symmetry.space_group_name_H-M   'P 1'
#
loop_
_entity.id
_entity.type
_entity.pdbx_description
1 polymer ?
#
loop_
_entity_poly.entity_id
_entity_poly.type
_entity_poly.pdbx_seq_one_letter_code
_entity_poly.pdbx_strand_id
1 'polypeptide(L)'
;NYGMKFATGDVYVCLNNDVEVIEPEWLTRLVEKAIRKDVGVVGGLLLYEDNTIQHAGVVIGMGGWADHVFKGMKPQHYGSPFVSPMVTRNVSAVTGACLAVSKATIEKIGGFDEKFIVCGSDIELALRANQHGLVNIYDPNVRLYHYESKSRDCLLYTSDAADDLIG
;
A
#
# COMPACT_ATOMS: atom_id res chain seq x y z
N ASN A 1 -0.98 10.72 -10.75
CA ASN A 1 -1.43 12.14 -10.76
C ASN A 1 -2.26 12.50 -11.98
N TYR A 2 -1.81 12.13 -13.21
CA TYR A 2 -2.54 12.52 -14.42
C TYR A 2 -3.99 11.99 -14.43
N GLY A 3 -4.20 10.70 -14.13
CA GLY A 3 -5.53 10.11 -14.06
C GLY A 3 -6.46 10.74 -13.02
N MET A 4 -5.90 11.18 -11.88
CA MET A 4 -6.69 11.84 -10.83
C MET A 4 -7.34 13.15 -11.29
N LYS A 5 -6.76 13.83 -12.29
CA LYS A 5 -7.32 15.08 -12.84
C LYS A 5 -8.66 14.85 -13.58
N PHE A 6 -8.89 13.64 -14.04
CA PHE A 6 -10.10 13.26 -14.80
C PHE A 6 -11.08 12.43 -13.97
N ALA A 7 -10.64 11.92 -12.83
CA ALA A 7 -11.50 11.13 -11.97
C ALA A 7 -12.51 12.02 -11.23
N THR A 8 -13.78 11.60 -11.23
CA THR A 8 -14.90 12.35 -10.64
C THR A 8 -15.35 11.80 -9.29
N GLY A 9 -14.86 10.64 -8.88
CA GLY A 9 -15.22 10.00 -7.62
C GLY A 9 -14.55 10.65 -6.40
N ASP A 10 -15.07 10.32 -5.22
CA ASP A 10 -14.58 10.81 -3.92
C ASP A 10 -13.38 10.01 -3.40
N VAL A 11 -13.11 8.84 -3.97
CA VAL A 11 -11.99 7.96 -3.63
C VAL A 11 -11.25 7.56 -4.90
N TYR A 12 -9.95 7.74 -4.89
CA TYR A 12 -9.05 7.22 -5.92
C TYR A 12 -8.57 5.84 -5.53
N VAL A 13 -8.69 4.89 -6.44
CA VAL A 13 -8.14 3.55 -6.29
C VAL A 13 -7.06 3.34 -7.33
N CYS A 14 -5.81 3.26 -6.87
CA CYS A 14 -4.68 2.87 -7.70
C CYS A 14 -4.63 1.34 -7.70
N LEU A 15 -4.66 0.75 -8.88
CA LEU A 15 -4.67 -0.68 -9.06
C LEU A 15 -3.76 -1.06 -10.22
N ASN A 16 -2.84 -1.99 -9.99
CA ASN A 16 -2.02 -2.54 -11.06
C ASN A 16 -2.88 -3.37 -12.02
N ASN A 17 -2.42 -3.49 -13.25
CA ASN A 17 -3.13 -4.25 -14.29
C ASN A 17 -2.87 -5.78 -14.24
N ASP A 18 -2.01 -6.23 -13.34
CA ASP A 18 -1.61 -7.61 -13.10
C ASP A 18 -2.12 -8.13 -11.74
N VAL A 19 -3.30 -7.69 -11.33
CA VAL A 19 -4.00 -8.15 -10.13
C VAL A 19 -5.25 -8.94 -10.48
N GLU A 20 -5.60 -9.92 -9.63
CA GLU A 20 -6.85 -10.69 -9.71
C GLU A 20 -7.57 -10.64 -8.37
N VAL A 21 -8.86 -10.32 -8.41
CA VAL A 21 -9.69 -10.18 -7.20
C VAL A 21 -10.07 -11.55 -6.64
N ILE A 22 -9.82 -11.75 -5.35
CA ILE A 22 -10.25 -12.96 -4.61
C ILE A 22 -11.56 -12.68 -3.86
N GLU A 23 -11.64 -11.55 -3.16
CA GLU A 23 -12.80 -11.18 -2.33
C GLU A 23 -13.72 -10.21 -3.07
N PRO A 24 -14.99 -10.57 -3.36
CA PRO A 24 -15.90 -9.70 -4.10
C PRO A 24 -16.12 -8.31 -3.47
N GLU A 25 -16.09 -8.23 -2.14
CA GLU A 25 -16.31 -6.99 -1.37
C GLU A 25 -15.06 -6.10 -1.26
N TRP A 26 -13.98 -6.45 -1.94
CA TRP A 26 -12.68 -5.76 -1.82
C TRP A 26 -12.77 -4.24 -1.99
N LEU A 27 -13.53 -3.79 -3.00
CA LEU A 27 -13.64 -2.36 -3.32
C LEU A 27 -14.47 -1.62 -2.25
N THR A 28 -15.58 -2.21 -1.82
CA THR A 28 -16.41 -1.65 -0.73
C THR A 28 -15.58 -1.46 0.53
N ARG A 29 -14.79 -2.47 0.90
CA ARG A 29 -13.93 -2.43 2.10
C ARG A 29 -12.81 -1.40 2.01
N LEU A 30 -12.21 -1.20 0.84
CA LEU A 30 -11.24 -0.12 0.62
C LEU A 30 -11.90 1.25 0.80
N VAL A 31 -13.04 1.46 0.14
CA VAL A 31 -13.75 2.75 0.11
C VAL A 31 -14.25 3.13 1.51
N GLU A 32 -14.88 2.20 2.24
CA GLU A 32 -15.39 2.43 3.61
C GLU A 32 -14.31 2.99 4.56
N LYS A 33 -13.06 2.59 4.38
CA LYS A 33 -11.94 3.08 5.19
C LYS A 33 -11.35 4.37 4.63
N ALA A 34 -11.19 4.44 3.31
CA ALA A 34 -10.55 5.57 2.66
C ALA A 34 -11.36 6.89 2.79
N ILE A 35 -12.69 6.84 2.91
CA ILE A 35 -13.54 8.02 3.10
C ILE A 35 -13.48 8.61 4.51
N ARG A 36 -12.87 7.93 5.48
CA ARG A 36 -12.72 8.42 6.84
C ARG A 36 -11.77 9.62 6.86
N LYS A 37 -12.10 10.64 7.65
CA LYS A 37 -11.34 11.91 7.73
C LYS A 37 -9.98 11.76 8.41
N ASP A 38 -9.79 10.70 9.20
CA ASP A 38 -8.55 10.38 9.91
C ASP A 38 -7.63 9.44 9.14
N VAL A 39 -8.03 9.01 7.93
CA VAL A 39 -7.31 8.01 7.14
C VAL A 39 -6.54 8.67 5.99
N GLY A 40 -5.28 8.25 5.86
CA GLY A 40 -4.40 8.59 4.75
C GLY A 40 -4.63 7.65 3.57
N VAL A 41 -3.93 6.55 3.53
CA VAL A 41 -4.05 5.53 2.49
C VAL A 41 -4.53 4.20 3.06
N VAL A 42 -5.20 3.41 2.22
CA VAL A 42 -5.70 2.08 2.56
C VAL A 42 -5.19 1.08 1.54
N GLY A 43 -4.67 -0.07 2.01
CA GLY A 43 -4.27 -1.18 1.15
C GLY A 43 -4.78 -2.52 1.66
N GLY A 44 -4.72 -3.54 0.81
CA GLY A 44 -5.18 -4.89 1.09
C GLY A 44 -4.08 -5.92 1.26
N LEU A 45 -4.50 -7.15 1.49
CA LEU A 45 -3.65 -8.33 1.44
C LEU A 45 -3.41 -8.70 -0.03
N LEU A 46 -2.15 -8.66 -0.47
CA LEU A 46 -1.77 -9.19 -1.76
C LEU A 46 -1.05 -10.52 -1.59
N LEU A 47 -1.42 -11.47 -2.42
CA LEU A 47 -0.85 -12.82 -2.44
C LEU A 47 -0.09 -13.05 -3.73
N TYR A 48 0.97 -13.84 -3.63
CA TYR A 48 1.59 -14.49 -4.78
C TYR A 48 0.70 -15.63 -5.30
N GLU A 49 0.99 -16.13 -6.49
CA GLU A 49 0.31 -17.23 -7.17
C GLU A 49 0.26 -18.52 -6.31
N ASP A 50 1.28 -18.74 -5.48
CA ASP A 50 1.39 -19.87 -4.56
C ASP A 50 0.62 -19.69 -3.22
N ASN A 51 -0.19 -18.62 -3.11
CA ASN A 51 -0.92 -18.22 -1.92
C ASN A 51 -0.03 -17.79 -0.74
N THR A 52 1.24 -17.50 -0.94
CA THR A 52 2.05 -16.82 0.07
C THR A 52 1.81 -15.31 0.04
N ILE A 53 2.06 -14.66 1.18
CA ILE A 53 1.88 -13.21 1.31
C ILE A 53 2.93 -12.47 0.50
N GLN A 54 2.50 -11.59 -0.38
CA GLN A 54 3.34 -10.61 -1.05
C GLN A 54 3.35 -9.31 -0.26
N HIS A 55 2.16 -8.83 0.12
CA HIS A 55 1.98 -7.59 0.87
C HIS A 55 0.95 -7.75 1.99
N ALA A 56 1.32 -7.32 3.17
CA ALA A 56 0.45 -7.17 4.32
C ALA A 56 0.80 -5.91 5.13
N GLY A 57 1.13 -4.84 4.45
CA GLY A 57 1.65 -3.59 5.01
C GLY A 57 3.17 -3.49 4.90
N VAL A 58 3.68 -2.26 5.00
CA VAL A 58 5.09 -1.92 4.94
C VAL A 58 5.55 -1.37 6.29
N VAL A 59 6.75 -1.76 6.70
CA VAL A 59 7.45 -1.21 7.87
C VAL A 59 8.71 -0.49 7.43
N ILE A 60 8.86 0.75 7.88
CA ILE A 60 10.04 1.57 7.63
C ILE A 60 11.19 1.10 8.51
N GLY A 61 12.40 1.05 7.96
CA GLY A 61 13.62 0.58 8.64
C GLY A 61 13.85 -0.93 8.55
N MET A 62 12.88 -1.70 8.06
CA MET A 62 13.06 -3.13 7.82
C MET A 62 13.86 -3.35 6.52
N GLY A 63 14.82 -4.28 6.54
CA GLY A 63 15.68 -4.53 5.38
C GLY A 63 16.66 -3.40 5.03
N GLY A 64 16.85 -2.43 5.94
CA GLY A 64 17.74 -1.28 5.74
C GLY A 64 17.03 -0.04 5.16
N TRP A 65 15.79 -0.16 4.69
CA TRP A 65 15.00 0.95 4.14
C TRP A 65 13.50 0.80 4.44
N ALA A 66 12.79 -0.02 3.72
CA ALA A 66 11.38 -0.37 3.95
C ALA A 66 11.08 -1.72 3.29
N ASP A 67 10.32 -2.57 3.96
CA ASP A 67 9.97 -3.87 3.39
C ASP A 67 8.56 -4.31 3.84
N HIS A 68 8.03 -5.30 3.11
CA HIS A 68 6.73 -5.89 3.35
C HIS A 68 6.77 -6.88 4.51
N VAL A 69 5.92 -6.66 5.52
CA VAL A 69 5.80 -7.61 6.62
C VAL A 69 5.15 -8.92 6.16
N PHE A 70 5.59 -10.02 6.73
CA PHE A 70 5.10 -11.38 6.45
C PHE A 70 5.33 -11.88 5.02
N LYS A 71 6.14 -11.19 4.21
CA LYS A 71 6.44 -11.58 2.84
C LYS A 71 6.91 -13.03 2.75
N GLY A 72 6.34 -13.80 1.81
CA GLY A 72 6.65 -15.22 1.59
C GLY A 72 6.01 -16.20 2.57
N MET A 73 5.24 -15.70 3.54
CA MET A 73 4.58 -16.53 4.55
C MET A 73 3.13 -16.86 4.17
N LYS A 74 2.59 -17.99 4.66
CA LYS A 74 1.17 -18.33 4.43
C LYS A 74 0.28 -17.61 5.43
N PRO A 75 -0.84 -16.99 5.00
CA PRO A 75 -1.71 -16.23 5.89
C PRO A 75 -2.21 -17.00 7.12
N GLN A 76 -2.39 -18.31 6.98
CA GLN A 76 -2.96 -19.16 8.03
C GLN A 76 -1.94 -19.68 9.07
N HIS A 77 -0.63 -19.53 8.81
CA HIS A 77 0.43 -20.15 9.62
C HIS A 77 0.91 -19.30 10.81
N TYR A 78 0.18 -18.24 11.16
CA TYR A 78 0.58 -17.40 12.28
C TYR A 78 -0.13 -17.78 13.56
N GLY A 79 0.59 -18.57 14.36
CA GLY A 79 0.20 -18.96 15.69
C GLY A 79 0.40 -17.89 16.77
N SER A 80 0.78 -16.67 16.42
CA SER A 80 0.87 -15.60 17.42
C SER A 80 -0.44 -14.83 17.48
N PRO A 81 -1.16 -14.83 18.60
CA PRO A 81 -2.37 -14.03 18.77
C PRO A 81 -2.09 -12.53 18.78
N PHE A 82 -0.83 -12.11 18.92
CA PHE A 82 -0.44 -10.71 19.03
C PHE A 82 -0.03 -10.07 17.70
N VAL A 83 0.37 -10.88 16.71
CA VAL A 83 0.82 -10.39 15.40
C VAL A 83 0.29 -11.33 14.32
N SER A 84 -0.85 -11.01 13.75
CA SER A 84 -1.45 -11.78 12.65
C SER A 84 -1.53 -10.94 11.38
N PRO A 85 -1.17 -11.50 10.21
CA PRO A 85 -1.42 -10.84 8.93
C PRO A 85 -2.91 -10.71 8.63
N MET A 86 -3.78 -11.44 9.33
CA MET A 86 -5.23 -11.47 9.10
C MET A 86 -6.01 -10.49 9.98
N VAL A 87 -5.36 -9.45 10.51
CA VAL A 87 -6.00 -8.40 11.33
C VAL A 87 -5.83 -7.04 10.66
N THR A 88 -6.93 -6.30 10.55
CA THR A 88 -6.91 -4.89 10.12
C THR A 88 -6.09 -4.08 11.13
N ARG A 89 -5.13 -3.29 10.64
CA ARG A 89 -4.24 -2.51 11.51
C ARG A 89 -3.70 -1.27 10.83
N ASN A 90 -3.19 -0.36 11.64
CA ASN A 90 -2.40 0.77 11.15
C ASN A 90 -1.01 0.28 10.72
N VAL A 91 -0.51 0.82 9.63
CA VAL A 91 0.79 0.49 9.04
C VAL A 91 1.53 1.78 8.64
N SER A 92 2.84 1.69 8.46
CA SER A 92 3.61 2.85 7.98
C SER A 92 3.22 3.22 6.56
N ALA A 93 3.10 2.22 5.68
CA ALA A 93 2.69 2.42 4.30
C ALA A 93 1.99 1.16 3.74
N VAL A 94 1.38 1.31 2.56
CA VAL A 94 0.82 0.23 1.75
C VAL A 94 1.37 0.34 0.33
N THR A 95 1.34 -0.76 -0.41
CA THR A 95 1.84 -0.79 -1.80
C THR A 95 0.88 -0.12 -2.78
N GLY A 96 1.43 0.56 -3.76
CA GLY A 96 0.69 1.14 -4.88
C GLY A 96 0.02 0.13 -5.80
N ALA A 97 0.35 -1.17 -5.68
CA ALA A 97 -0.29 -2.22 -6.47
C ALA A 97 -1.81 -2.34 -6.20
N CYS A 98 -2.25 -2.01 -4.96
CA CYS A 98 -3.66 -1.83 -4.59
C CYS A 98 -3.73 -0.82 -3.44
N LEU A 99 -4.00 0.43 -3.76
CA LEU A 99 -4.04 1.55 -2.81
C LEU A 99 -5.29 2.40 -3.04
N ALA A 100 -6.03 2.68 -1.97
CA ALA A 100 -7.12 3.65 -1.99
C ALA A 100 -6.79 4.88 -1.15
N VAL A 101 -7.18 6.05 -1.64
CA VAL A 101 -7.02 7.34 -0.97
C VAL A 101 -8.20 8.25 -1.30
N SER A 102 -8.74 8.99 -0.32
CA SER A 102 -9.83 9.93 -0.59
C SER A 102 -9.33 11.15 -1.36
N LYS A 103 -10.22 11.73 -2.16
CA LYS A 103 -9.98 13.00 -2.84
C LYS A 103 -9.61 14.10 -1.82
N ALA A 104 -10.33 14.16 -0.71
CA ALA A 104 -10.05 15.12 0.36
C ALA A 104 -8.66 14.94 0.98
N THR A 105 -8.17 13.70 1.12
CA THR A 105 -6.80 13.42 1.55
C THR A 105 -5.80 13.95 0.53
N ILE A 106 -5.98 13.66 -0.76
CA ILE A 106 -5.09 14.16 -1.83
C ILE A 106 -5.09 15.70 -1.88
N GLU A 107 -6.24 16.34 -1.71
CA GLU A 107 -6.32 17.80 -1.65
C GLU A 107 -5.56 18.38 -0.45
N LYS A 108 -5.51 17.65 0.67
CA LYS A 108 -4.80 18.06 1.89
C LYS A 108 -3.29 17.86 1.79
N ILE A 109 -2.85 16.70 1.29
CA ILE A 109 -1.43 16.31 1.35
C ILE A 109 -0.70 16.39 0.00
N GLY A 110 -1.42 16.59 -1.11
CA GLY A 110 -0.91 16.51 -2.48
C GLY A 110 -0.98 15.10 -3.06
N GLY A 111 -0.76 14.98 -4.37
CA GLY A 111 -0.67 13.71 -5.10
C GLY A 111 0.67 12.99 -4.89
N PHE A 112 0.95 11.99 -5.72
CA PHE A 112 2.25 11.30 -5.72
C PHE A 112 3.39 12.27 -6.09
N ASP A 113 4.53 12.17 -5.42
CA ASP A 113 5.73 12.93 -5.80
C ASP A 113 6.32 12.34 -7.08
N GLU A 114 6.37 13.15 -8.14
CA GLU A 114 6.81 12.74 -9.47
C GLU A 114 8.34 12.57 -9.59
N LYS A 115 9.09 12.87 -8.54
CA LYS A 115 10.52 12.53 -8.44
C LYS A 115 10.75 11.02 -8.33
N PHE A 116 9.80 10.28 -7.76
CA PHE A 116 9.85 8.83 -7.68
C PHE A 116 9.37 8.19 -8.98
N ILE A 117 10.30 7.85 -9.87
CA ILE A 117 9.98 7.37 -11.22
C ILE A 117 9.59 5.89 -11.24
N VAL A 118 10.21 5.04 -10.41
CA VAL A 118 10.05 3.58 -10.47
C VAL A 118 9.40 3.00 -9.23
N CYS A 119 9.84 3.36 -8.02
CA CYS A 119 9.34 2.81 -6.77
C CYS A 119 9.49 3.83 -5.64
N GLY A 120 8.76 3.62 -4.53
CA GLY A 120 8.79 4.47 -3.35
C GLY A 120 7.75 5.59 -3.31
N SER A 121 7.10 5.93 -4.43
CA SER A 121 6.07 6.98 -4.47
C SER A 121 4.86 6.67 -3.60
N ASP A 122 4.51 5.40 -3.43
CA ASP A 122 3.46 4.92 -2.54
C ASP A 122 3.85 5.03 -1.07
N ILE A 123 5.11 4.71 -0.76
CA ILE A 123 5.68 4.86 0.59
C ILE A 123 5.76 6.35 0.96
N GLU A 124 6.27 7.20 0.07
CA GLU A 124 6.35 8.64 0.27
C GLU A 124 4.96 9.25 0.54
N LEU A 125 3.97 8.93 -0.29
CA LEU A 125 2.58 9.39 -0.10
C LEU A 125 2.04 8.98 1.28
N ALA A 126 2.27 7.72 1.69
CA ALA A 126 1.84 7.20 2.98
C ALA A 126 2.53 7.89 4.16
N LEU A 127 3.84 8.15 4.06
CA LEU A 127 4.60 8.87 5.09
C LEU A 127 4.13 10.32 5.21
N ARG A 128 3.88 10.98 4.08
CA ARG A 128 3.34 12.34 4.05
C ARG A 128 1.95 12.41 4.67
N ALA A 129 1.09 11.39 4.46
CA ALA A 129 -0.17 11.28 5.17
C ALA A 129 0.03 11.20 6.70
N ASN A 130 0.97 10.38 7.17
CA ASN A 130 1.33 10.30 8.59
C ASN A 130 1.83 11.64 9.15
N GLN A 131 2.66 12.37 8.41
CA GLN A 131 3.14 13.71 8.82
C GLN A 131 1.99 14.72 8.98
N HIS A 132 0.88 14.53 8.25
CA HIS A 132 -0.34 15.34 8.39
C HIS A 132 -1.32 14.80 9.45
N GLY A 133 -0.88 13.86 10.30
CA GLY A 133 -1.68 13.30 11.39
C GLY A 133 -2.74 12.28 10.94
N LEU A 134 -2.64 11.76 9.71
CA LEU A 134 -3.51 10.71 9.20
C LEU A 134 -2.91 9.33 9.49
N VAL A 135 -3.77 8.30 9.55
CA VAL A 135 -3.34 6.91 9.73
C VAL A 135 -3.45 6.15 8.42
N ASN A 136 -2.48 5.29 8.12
CA ASN A 136 -2.55 4.38 6.99
C ASN A 136 -3.06 3.03 7.46
N ILE A 137 -3.95 2.39 6.69
CA ILE A 137 -4.64 1.17 7.09
C ILE A 137 -4.32 0.04 6.11
N TYR A 138 -3.98 -1.11 6.68
CA TYR A 138 -3.98 -2.39 6.01
C TYR A 138 -5.23 -3.18 6.41
N ASP A 139 -5.98 -3.71 5.41
CA ASP A 139 -7.16 -4.55 5.63
C ASP A 139 -7.01 -5.91 4.94
N PRO A 140 -6.86 -7.02 5.67
CA PRO A 140 -6.75 -8.36 5.09
C PRO A 140 -8.03 -8.89 4.44
N ASN A 141 -9.17 -8.22 4.66
CA ASN A 141 -10.42 -8.56 3.96
C ASN A 141 -10.49 -7.97 2.54
N VAL A 142 -9.58 -7.09 2.19
CA VAL A 142 -9.28 -6.71 0.81
C VAL A 142 -8.22 -7.68 0.31
N ARG A 143 -8.61 -8.68 -0.48
CA ARG A 143 -7.72 -9.77 -0.87
C ARG A 143 -7.66 -9.94 -2.37
N LEU A 144 -6.43 -9.87 -2.93
CA LEU A 144 -6.14 -10.00 -4.34
C LEU A 144 -4.88 -10.85 -4.56
N TYR A 145 -4.79 -11.53 -5.70
CA TYR A 145 -3.51 -11.95 -6.23
C TYR A 145 -2.83 -10.77 -6.94
N HIS A 146 -1.52 -10.69 -6.86
CA HIS A 146 -0.71 -9.76 -7.64
C HIS A 146 0.40 -10.54 -8.32
N TYR A 147 0.27 -10.67 -9.63
CA TYR A 147 1.16 -11.43 -10.50
C TYR A 147 2.38 -10.57 -10.85
N GLU A 148 3.15 -10.19 -9.84
CA GLU A 148 4.34 -9.33 -9.99
C GLU A 148 5.09 -9.69 -11.26
N SER A 149 5.06 -8.79 -12.26
CA SER A 149 5.66 -9.06 -13.54
C SER A 149 7.15 -9.34 -13.35
N LYS A 150 7.59 -10.52 -13.72
CA LYS A 150 8.98 -11.04 -13.65
C LYS A 150 10.01 -10.16 -14.39
N SER A 151 9.59 -9.04 -14.96
CA SER A 151 10.37 -8.14 -15.80
C SER A 151 10.93 -6.91 -15.07
N ARG A 152 10.69 -6.73 -13.77
CA ARG A 152 11.24 -5.60 -13.00
C ARG A 152 12.01 -6.13 -11.80
N ASP A 153 13.25 -6.52 -12.03
CA ASP A 153 14.25 -6.48 -10.97
C ASP A 153 14.33 -5.03 -10.50
N CYS A 154 13.78 -4.74 -9.33
CA CYS A 154 13.94 -3.46 -8.65
C CYS A 154 15.38 -3.37 -8.09
N LEU A 155 16.37 -3.61 -8.95
CA LEU A 155 17.81 -3.55 -8.65
C LEU A 155 18.37 -2.12 -8.67
N LEU A 156 17.51 -1.12 -8.85
CA LEU A 156 17.89 0.30 -8.82
C LEU A 156 17.42 1.00 -7.56
N TYR A 157 17.50 0.36 -6.41
CA TYR A 157 17.71 1.09 -5.16
C TYR A 157 19.19 1.47 -5.10
N THR A 158 19.54 2.54 -5.78
CA THR A 158 20.79 3.21 -5.48
C THR A 158 20.64 3.93 -4.13
N SER A 159 21.68 3.90 -3.31
CA SER A 159 21.76 4.52 -1.99
C SER A 159 21.29 5.98 -1.95
N ASP A 160 21.31 6.67 -3.07
CA ASP A 160 20.99 8.08 -3.19
C ASP A 160 19.51 8.44 -2.96
N ALA A 161 18.57 7.51 -3.25
CA ALA A 161 17.15 7.75 -3.00
C ALA A 161 16.72 7.49 -1.53
N ALA A 162 17.54 6.74 -0.77
CA ALA A 162 17.28 6.44 0.63
C ALA A 162 17.72 7.61 1.53
N ASP A 163 18.79 8.31 1.17
CA ASP A 163 19.34 9.40 1.97
C ASP A 163 18.44 10.65 1.98
N ASP A 164 17.65 10.87 0.91
CA ASP A 164 16.71 11.99 0.82
C ASP A 164 15.42 11.80 1.67
N LEU A 165 15.14 10.56 2.16
CA LEU A 165 13.94 10.25 2.94
C LEU A 165 14.15 10.25 4.47
N ILE A 166 15.39 10.24 4.92
CA ILE A 166 15.79 10.16 6.35
C ILE A 166 16.63 11.34 6.82
N GLY A 167 16.80 12.36 5.96
CA GLY A 167 17.45 13.63 6.28
C GLY A 167 16.55 14.62 7.01
#